data_2bf0c8a51ba060f3a8f48a970ac3dcdc
#
_entry.id   2bf0c8a51ba060f3a8f48a970ac3dcdc
#
_cell.length_a   1.000
_cell.length_b   1.000
_cell.length_c   1.000
_cell.angle_alpha   90.00
_cell.angle_beta   90.00
_cell.angle_gamma   90.00
#
_symmetry.space_group_name_H-M   'P 1'
#
loop_
_entity.id
_entity.type
_entity.pdbx_description
1 polymer ?
#
loop_
_entity_poly.entity_id
_entity_poly.type
_entity_poly.pdbx_seq_one_letter_code
_entity_poly.pdbx_strand_id
1 'polypeptide(L)'
;MLDFEKVIPEDVGISSTGLISFARKLEYNNLPMHSIIVMRHGKICMESYYAPYTKDTLHRMFSVTKSFVSLAIGLLADEGRISLDDHIADYFPEKQLETGVHPYMQMLTIRQMLTMRTCHDVNAYKIGGSPDWVGSFFTVTPDHVPGTNFSYDT
;
A
#
# COMPACT_ATOMS: atom_id res chain seq x y z
N MET A 1 3.46 -21.07 9.94
CA MET A 1 3.27 -19.69 10.42
C MET A 1 4.59 -19.25 11.01
N LEU A 2 5.15 -18.12 10.58
CA LEU A 2 6.37 -17.59 11.21
C LEU A 2 5.97 -17.12 12.61
N ASP A 3 6.54 -17.73 13.62
CA ASP A 3 6.32 -17.37 15.02
C ASP A 3 7.46 -16.43 15.43
N PHE A 4 7.15 -15.15 15.57
CA PHE A 4 8.14 -14.17 15.99
C PHE A 4 8.46 -14.37 17.47
N GLU A 5 9.74 -14.31 17.83
CA GLU A 5 10.19 -14.34 19.22
C GLU A 5 9.56 -13.16 20.01
N LYS A 6 9.03 -13.48 21.18
CA LYS A 6 8.50 -12.48 22.12
C LYS A 6 9.52 -12.22 23.21
N VAL A 7 9.77 -10.94 23.48
CA VAL A 7 10.76 -10.50 24.48
C VAL A 7 10.17 -9.38 25.33
N ILE A 8 10.77 -9.15 26.49
CA ILE A 8 10.44 -7.95 27.26
C ILE A 8 11.00 -6.71 26.55
N PRO A 9 10.30 -5.57 26.61
CA PRO A 9 10.68 -4.37 25.84
C PRO A 9 12.10 -3.89 26.14
N GLU A 10 12.55 -4.01 27.36
CA GLU A 10 13.87 -3.57 27.82
C GLU A 10 15.01 -4.35 27.13
N ASP A 11 14.83 -5.63 26.81
CA ASP A 11 15.84 -6.45 26.12
C ASP A 11 16.14 -5.93 24.70
N VAL A 12 15.21 -5.19 24.13
CA VAL A 12 15.37 -4.54 22.82
C VAL A 12 15.50 -3.02 22.92
N GLY A 13 15.77 -2.50 24.13
CA GLY A 13 16.00 -1.07 24.37
C GLY A 13 14.75 -0.20 24.18
N ILE A 14 13.58 -0.73 24.51
CA ILE A 14 12.30 0.00 24.55
C ILE A 14 11.81 -0.02 26.01
N SER A 15 11.33 1.13 26.49
CA SER A 15 10.77 1.22 27.85
C SER A 15 9.35 0.65 27.89
N SER A 16 9.11 -0.34 28.75
CA SER A 16 7.75 -0.85 29.00
C SER A 16 6.82 0.23 29.55
N THR A 17 7.34 1.12 30.41
CA THR A 17 6.59 2.31 30.88
C THR A 17 6.17 3.22 29.72
N GLY A 18 7.06 3.40 28.74
CA GLY A 18 6.76 4.16 27.51
C GLY A 18 5.64 3.54 26.69
N LEU A 19 5.67 2.21 26.51
CA LEU A 19 4.62 1.47 25.80
C LEU A 19 3.27 1.54 26.53
N ILE A 20 3.26 1.39 27.85
CA ILE A 20 2.04 1.55 28.66
C ILE A 20 1.47 2.97 28.53
N SER A 21 2.34 3.98 28.61
CA SER A 21 1.92 5.38 28.42
C SER A 21 1.35 5.64 27.04
N PHE A 22 1.94 5.03 26.00
CA PHE A 22 1.44 5.10 24.63
C PHE A 22 0.03 4.48 24.51
N ALA A 23 -0.16 3.25 25.02
CA ALA A 23 -1.46 2.59 24.99
C ALA A 23 -2.55 3.40 25.72
N ARG A 24 -2.22 3.88 26.95
CA ARG A 24 -3.12 4.74 27.72
C ARG A 24 -3.48 6.05 27.01
N LYS A 25 -2.53 6.64 26.29
CA LYS A 25 -2.78 7.86 25.50
C LYS A 25 -3.75 7.61 24.35
N LEU A 26 -3.69 6.44 23.68
CA LEU A 26 -4.65 6.05 22.66
C LEU A 26 -6.06 5.91 23.25
N GLU A 27 -6.18 5.23 24.38
CA GLU A 27 -7.46 5.06 25.10
C GLU A 27 -8.02 6.41 25.57
N TYR A 28 -7.20 7.25 26.17
CA TYR A 28 -7.60 8.58 26.65
C TYR A 28 -8.14 9.47 25.54
N ASN A 29 -7.57 9.36 24.32
CA ASN A 29 -8.05 10.10 23.17
C ASN A 29 -9.19 9.39 22.40
N ASN A 30 -9.78 8.33 22.98
CA ASN A 30 -10.89 7.57 22.40
C ASN A 30 -10.59 7.08 20.96
N LEU A 31 -9.35 6.71 20.67
CA LEU A 31 -8.99 6.13 19.39
C LEU A 31 -9.47 4.67 19.34
N PRO A 32 -10.28 4.29 18.31
CA PRO A 32 -10.85 2.94 18.24
C PRO A 32 -9.79 1.93 17.79
N MET A 33 -8.98 1.46 18.71
CA MET A 33 -7.94 0.47 18.47
C MET A 33 -8.51 -0.94 18.42
N HIS A 34 -8.04 -1.75 17.46
CA HIS A 34 -8.35 -3.17 17.38
C HIS A 34 -7.21 -4.02 17.96
N SER A 35 -5.99 -3.67 17.63
CA SER A 35 -4.78 -4.31 18.15
C SER A 35 -3.58 -3.38 18.06
N ILE A 36 -2.57 -3.67 18.86
CA ILE A 36 -1.25 -3.02 18.79
C ILE A 36 -0.20 -4.12 18.83
N ILE A 37 0.70 -4.13 17.86
CA ILE A 37 1.90 -4.94 17.85
C ILE A 37 3.10 -4.01 17.69
N VAL A 38 4.05 -4.09 18.62
CA VAL A 38 5.32 -3.36 18.52
C VAL A 38 6.44 -4.38 18.39
N MET A 39 7.26 -4.18 17.36
CA MET A 39 8.41 -5.01 17.07
C MET A 39 9.68 -4.19 17.01
N ARG A 40 10.78 -4.77 17.48
CA ARG A 40 12.13 -4.23 17.29
C ARG A 40 13.12 -5.37 17.07
N HIS A 41 14.03 -5.21 16.12
CA HIS A 41 15.01 -6.23 15.73
C HIS A 41 14.39 -7.59 15.41
N GLY A 42 13.19 -7.59 14.76
CA GLY A 42 12.46 -8.81 14.41
C GLY A 42 11.77 -9.52 15.59
N LYS A 43 11.77 -8.93 16.79
CA LYS A 43 11.15 -9.49 17.99
C LYS A 43 9.94 -8.68 18.44
N ILE A 44 8.88 -9.35 18.89
CA ILE A 44 7.68 -8.70 19.42
C ILE A 44 7.94 -8.31 20.89
N CYS A 45 7.85 -7.03 21.21
CA CYS A 45 7.99 -6.51 22.56
C CYS A 45 6.68 -5.94 23.15
N MET A 46 5.62 -5.83 22.36
CA MET A 46 4.27 -5.55 22.83
C MET A 46 3.28 -6.18 21.87
N GLU A 47 2.24 -6.81 22.42
CA GLU A 47 1.11 -7.34 21.68
C GLU A 47 -0.15 -7.19 22.53
N SER A 48 -1.13 -6.45 22.04
CA SER A 48 -2.39 -6.16 22.72
C SER A 48 -3.55 -6.21 21.75
N TYR A 49 -4.70 -6.69 22.23
CA TYR A 49 -5.97 -6.76 21.50
C TYR A 49 -7.06 -6.10 22.32
N TYR A 50 -7.90 -5.32 21.66
CA TYR A 50 -9.01 -4.57 22.31
C TYR A 50 -10.33 -5.24 21.96
N ALA A 51 -11.14 -5.53 22.99
CA ALA A 51 -12.44 -6.16 22.78
C ALA A 51 -13.30 -5.37 21.78
N PRO A 52 -14.00 -6.02 20.85
CA PRO A 52 -14.20 -7.46 20.71
C PRO A 52 -13.11 -8.22 19.90
N TYR A 53 -12.03 -7.57 19.52
CA TYR A 53 -11.00 -8.12 18.66
C TYR A 53 -10.01 -9.03 19.40
N THR A 54 -9.52 -10.04 18.71
CA THR A 54 -8.52 -11.02 19.18
C THR A 54 -7.40 -11.16 18.15
N LYS A 55 -6.38 -11.93 18.46
CA LYS A 55 -5.28 -12.24 17.51
C LYS A 55 -5.75 -12.91 16.21
N ASP A 56 -6.89 -13.60 16.27
CA ASP A 56 -7.42 -14.38 15.15
C ASP A 56 -8.52 -13.61 14.38
N THR A 57 -8.82 -12.38 14.79
CA THR A 57 -9.81 -11.54 14.11
C THR A 57 -9.25 -11.05 12.77
N LEU A 58 -9.99 -11.33 11.69
CA LEU A 58 -9.64 -10.83 10.36
C LEU A 58 -10.00 -9.35 10.23
N HIS A 59 -9.08 -8.60 9.63
CA HIS A 59 -9.24 -7.17 9.38
C HIS A 59 -9.20 -6.85 7.90
N ARG A 60 -9.97 -5.86 7.48
CA ARG A 60 -9.79 -5.27 6.15
C ARG A 60 -8.46 -4.55 6.09
N MET A 61 -7.65 -4.91 5.12
CA MET A 61 -6.31 -4.34 4.94
C MET A 61 -6.34 -2.92 4.36
N PHE A 62 -7.42 -2.55 3.66
CA PHE A 62 -7.50 -1.28 2.94
C PHE A 62 -6.19 -1.02 2.18
N SER A 63 -5.60 0.16 2.31
CA SER A 63 -4.39 0.53 1.60
C SER A 63 -3.11 -0.13 2.09
N VAL A 64 -3.12 -0.86 3.20
CA VAL A 64 -2.01 -1.75 3.57
C VAL A 64 -1.79 -2.82 2.50
N THR A 65 -2.84 -3.18 1.74
CA THR A 65 -2.75 -4.04 0.55
C THR A 65 -1.68 -3.57 -0.44
N LYS A 66 -1.48 -2.25 -0.60
CA LYS A 66 -0.47 -1.69 -1.50
C LYS A 66 0.96 -2.07 -1.09
N SER A 67 1.22 -2.24 0.20
CA SER A 67 2.52 -2.73 0.69
C SER A 67 2.78 -4.17 0.24
N PHE A 68 1.76 -5.03 0.25
CA PHE A 68 1.88 -6.40 -0.27
C PHE A 68 2.06 -6.42 -1.79
N VAL A 69 1.32 -5.57 -2.51
CA VAL A 69 1.51 -5.41 -3.96
C VAL A 69 2.93 -4.93 -4.28
N SER A 70 3.45 -3.96 -3.52
CA SER A 70 4.82 -3.48 -3.67
C SER A 70 5.86 -4.59 -3.46
N LEU A 71 5.67 -5.45 -2.45
CA LEU A 71 6.54 -6.62 -2.24
C LEU A 71 6.46 -7.61 -3.41
N ALA A 72 5.25 -7.88 -3.91
CA ALA A 72 5.07 -8.78 -5.05
C ALA A 72 5.77 -8.24 -6.32
N ILE A 73 5.65 -6.94 -6.59
CA ILE A 73 6.37 -6.27 -7.68
C ILE A 73 7.89 -6.36 -7.46
N GLY A 74 8.35 -6.17 -6.21
CA GLY A 74 9.78 -6.31 -5.88
C GLY A 74 10.32 -7.72 -6.17
N LEU A 75 9.56 -8.77 -5.83
CA LEU A 75 9.93 -10.16 -6.15
C LEU A 75 10.01 -10.40 -7.66
N LEU A 76 9.03 -9.91 -8.43
CA LEU A 76 9.06 -10.03 -9.89
C LEU A 76 10.25 -9.29 -10.52
N ALA A 77 10.63 -8.15 -9.95
CA ALA A 77 11.81 -7.40 -10.41
C ALA A 77 13.11 -8.13 -10.04
N ASP A 78 13.19 -8.72 -8.85
CA ASP A 78 14.35 -9.51 -8.42
C ASP A 78 14.55 -10.78 -9.28
N GLU A 79 13.44 -11.39 -9.71
CA GLU A 79 13.43 -12.51 -10.66
C GLU A 79 13.74 -12.08 -12.11
N GLY A 80 13.94 -10.81 -12.39
CA GLY A 80 14.19 -10.26 -13.73
C GLY A 80 12.99 -10.37 -14.69
N ARG A 81 11.79 -10.56 -14.18
CA ARG A 81 10.55 -10.70 -14.98
C ARG A 81 9.96 -9.37 -15.40
N ILE A 82 10.24 -8.32 -14.63
CA ILE A 82 9.83 -6.94 -14.90
C ILE A 82 10.96 -6.00 -14.51
N SER A 83 10.93 -4.77 -15.05
CA SER A 83 11.72 -3.64 -14.58
C SER A 83 10.81 -2.57 -13.98
N LEU A 84 11.26 -1.89 -12.94
CA LEU A 84 10.49 -0.75 -12.41
C LEU A 84 10.35 0.39 -13.43
N ASP A 85 11.20 0.42 -14.45
CA ASP A 85 11.18 1.42 -15.50
C ASP A 85 10.41 0.96 -16.76
N ASP A 86 9.83 -0.26 -16.73
CA ASP A 86 8.91 -0.71 -17.77
C ASP A 86 7.65 0.16 -17.80
N HIS A 87 7.14 0.40 -19.02
CA HIS A 87 5.88 1.14 -19.19
C HIS A 87 4.68 0.24 -18.90
N ILE A 88 3.76 0.71 -18.09
CA ILE A 88 2.57 -0.08 -17.73
C ILE A 88 1.70 -0.42 -18.94
N ALA A 89 1.68 0.45 -19.96
CA ALA A 89 0.93 0.22 -21.18
C ALA A 89 1.36 -1.05 -21.93
N ASP A 90 2.61 -1.46 -21.80
CA ASP A 90 3.15 -2.66 -22.48
C ASP A 90 2.54 -3.97 -21.91
N TYR A 91 2.03 -3.93 -20.68
CA TYR A 91 1.38 -5.07 -20.02
C TYR A 91 -0.12 -5.19 -20.33
N PHE A 92 -0.70 -4.19 -21.00
CA PHE A 92 -2.12 -4.14 -21.32
C PHE A 92 -2.33 -3.76 -22.80
N PRO A 93 -1.79 -4.54 -23.75
CA PRO A 93 -1.89 -4.23 -25.18
C PRO A 93 -3.32 -4.14 -25.68
N GLU A 94 -4.24 -4.92 -25.09
CA GLU A 94 -5.66 -4.89 -25.42
C GLU A 94 -6.33 -3.56 -25.06
N LYS A 95 -5.83 -2.84 -24.06
CA LYS A 95 -6.36 -1.53 -23.66
C LYS A 95 -5.88 -0.40 -24.56
N GLN A 96 -4.77 -0.62 -25.29
CA GLN A 96 -4.24 0.36 -26.23
C GLN A 96 -5.02 0.44 -27.53
N LEU A 97 -5.68 -0.66 -27.92
CA LEU A 97 -6.34 -0.80 -29.22
C LEU A 97 -7.70 -0.08 -29.26
N GLU A 98 -8.39 0.06 -28.14
CA GLU A 98 -9.79 0.54 -28.13
C GLU A 98 -9.91 2.07 -28.23
N THR A 99 -8.94 2.86 -27.75
CA THR A 99 -9.12 4.32 -27.59
C THR A 99 -7.94 5.17 -28.07
N GLY A 100 -6.81 4.55 -28.44
CA GLY A 100 -5.55 5.30 -28.62
C GLY A 100 -5.06 5.84 -27.27
N VAL A 101 -4.02 5.24 -26.74
CA VAL A 101 -3.47 5.61 -25.42
C VAL A 101 -2.87 7.01 -25.46
N HIS A 102 -3.28 7.87 -24.53
CA HIS A 102 -2.69 9.21 -24.41
C HIS A 102 -1.16 9.11 -24.22
N PRO A 103 -0.34 10.00 -24.82
CA PRO A 103 1.11 9.93 -24.72
C PRO A 103 1.66 9.84 -23.28
N TYR A 104 1.01 10.52 -22.32
CA TYR A 104 1.40 10.43 -20.91
C TYR A 104 1.17 9.04 -20.31
N MET A 105 0.11 8.36 -20.71
CA MET A 105 -0.13 6.97 -20.31
C MET A 105 0.92 6.02 -20.90
N GLN A 106 1.39 6.27 -22.12
CA GLN A 106 2.45 5.48 -22.73
C GLN A 106 3.80 5.65 -22.01
N MET A 107 4.03 6.81 -21.39
CA MET A 107 5.26 7.10 -20.64
C MET A 107 5.21 6.62 -19.18
N LEU A 108 4.04 6.22 -18.69
CA LEU A 108 3.86 5.88 -17.27
C LEU A 108 4.54 4.57 -16.92
N THR A 109 5.44 4.60 -15.93
CA THR A 109 6.22 3.44 -15.51
C THR A 109 5.66 2.79 -14.23
N ILE A 110 6.06 1.53 -13.98
CA ILE A 110 5.76 0.81 -12.74
C ILE A 110 6.26 1.60 -11.52
N ARG A 111 7.45 2.21 -11.61
CA ARG A 111 8.02 3.06 -10.54
C ARG A 111 7.11 4.24 -10.20
N GLN A 112 6.57 4.91 -11.20
CA GLN A 112 5.68 6.04 -11.00
C GLN A 112 4.35 5.62 -10.38
N MET A 113 3.83 4.44 -10.75
CA MET A 113 2.66 3.84 -10.11
C MET A 113 2.92 3.57 -8.61
N LEU A 114 4.03 2.89 -8.28
CA LEU A 114 4.39 2.56 -6.90
C LEU A 114 4.65 3.79 -6.02
N THR A 115 5.05 4.90 -6.61
CA THR A 115 5.34 6.14 -5.91
C THR A 115 4.18 7.14 -5.93
N MET A 116 2.99 6.72 -6.40
CA MET A 116 1.81 7.59 -6.50
C MET A 116 2.06 8.86 -7.31
N ARG A 117 2.83 8.72 -8.40
CA ARG A 117 3.16 9.80 -9.35
C ARG A 117 2.67 9.45 -10.75
N THR A 118 1.42 9.03 -10.84
CA THR A 118 0.76 8.76 -12.11
C THR A 118 0.53 10.06 -12.89
N CYS A 119 -0.26 10.02 -13.93
CA CYS A 119 -0.63 11.21 -14.70
C CYS A 119 -2.03 11.76 -14.37
N HIS A 120 -2.67 11.24 -13.30
CA HIS A 120 -4.01 11.65 -12.90
C HIS A 120 -4.01 12.26 -11.49
N ASP A 121 -4.79 13.32 -11.30
CA ASP A 121 -5.03 13.94 -9.99
C ASP A 121 -6.29 13.39 -9.28
N VAL A 122 -7.01 12.49 -9.93
CA VAL A 122 -8.27 11.93 -9.46
C VAL A 122 -8.26 10.41 -9.52
N ASN A 123 -9.09 9.77 -8.70
CA ASN A 123 -9.27 8.32 -8.75
C ASN A 123 -9.93 7.91 -10.08
N ALA A 124 -9.12 7.51 -11.05
CA ALA A 124 -9.55 7.18 -12.41
C ALA A 124 -10.66 6.12 -12.43
N TYR A 125 -10.61 5.11 -11.56
CA TYR A 125 -11.59 4.04 -11.49
C TYR A 125 -12.99 4.52 -11.05
N LYS A 126 -13.10 5.62 -10.30
CA LYS A 126 -14.38 6.18 -9.84
C LYS A 126 -15.12 6.97 -10.91
N ILE A 127 -14.38 7.58 -11.83
CA ILE A 127 -14.95 8.46 -12.85
C ILE A 127 -15.68 7.64 -13.91
N GLY A 128 -15.12 6.49 -14.28
CA GLY A 128 -15.65 5.68 -15.37
C GLY A 128 -16.95 4.90 -15.06
N GLY A 129 -17.28 4.67 -13.77
CA GLY A 129 -18.45 3.86 -13.38
C GLY A 129 -18.41 2.43 -13.90
N SER A 130 -17.34 2.00 -14.55
CA SER A 130 -17.15 0.71 -15.18
C SER A 130 -16.67 -0.34 -14.17
N PRO A 131 -17.10 -1.60 -14.29
CA PRO A 131 -16.48 -2.70 -13.54
C PRO A 131 -15.06 -3.02 -14.02
N ASP A 132 -14.65 -2.56 -15.19
CA ASP A 132 -13.29 -2.65 -15.71
C ASP A 132 -12.46 -1.47 -15.21
N TRP A 133 -11.83 -1.64 -14.06
CA TRP A 133 -11.01 -0.60 -13.44
C TRP A 133 -9.73 -0.31 -14.24
N VAL A 134 -9.14 -1.33 -14.86
CA VAL A 134 -7.96 -1.17 -15.71
C VAL A 134 -8.31 -0.33 -16.93
N GLY A 135 -9.39 -0.67 -17.63
CA GLY A 135 -9.89 0.12 -18.76
C GLY A 135 -10.22 1.56 -18.35
N SER A 136 -10.88 1.74 -17.21
CA SER A 136 -11.16 3.10 -16.67
C SER A 136 -9.87 3.91 -16.45
N PHE A 137 -8.84 3.30 -15.91
CA PHE A 137 -7.54 3.96 -15.69
C PHE A 137 -6.91 4.43 -17.01
N PHE A 138 -7.00 3.64 -18.08
CA PHE A 138 -6.44 3.98 -19.39
C PHE A 138 -7.29 4.99 -20.18
N THR A 139 -8.58 5.14 -19.88
CA THR A 139 -9.50 6.00 -20.62
C THR A 139 -9.69 7.39 -20.03
N VAL A 140 -9.38 7.59 -18.74
CA VAL A 140 -9.43 8.91 -18.11
C VAL A 140 -8.33 9.80 -18.69
N THR A 141 -8.72 11.01 -19.09
CA THR A 141 -7.76 11.99 -19.64
C THR A 141 -6.71 12.36 -18.60
N PRO A 142 -5.42 12.22 -18.90
CA PRO A 142 -4.36 12.66 -18.02
C PRO A 142 -4.34 14.17 -17.76
N ASP A 143 -4.05 14.55 -16.53
CA ASP A 143 -3.98 15.94 -16.08
C ASP A 143 -2.57 16.53 -16.23
N HIS A 144 -1.53 15.68 -16.11
CA HIS A 144 -0.13 16.13 -16.11
C HIS A 144 0.84 15.01 -16.53
N VAL A 145 2.09 15.39 -16.77
CA VAL A 145 3.18 14.44 -17.11
C VAL A 145 3.43 13.50 -15.93
N PRO A 146 3.49 12.17 -16.15
CA PRO A 146 3.78 11.22 -15.08
C PRO A 146 5.14 11.51 -14.43
N GLY A 147 5.21 11.32 -13.12
CA GLY A 147 6.41 11.59 -12.32
C GLY A 147 6.52 13.03 -11.78
N THR A 148 5.69 13.97 -12.24
CA THR A 148 5.77 15.38 -11.82
C THR A 148 5.03 15.67 -10.52
N ASN A 149 3.84 15.11 -10.34
CA ASN A 149 2.99 15.36 -9.19
C ASN A 149 2.82 14.09 -8.35
N PHE A 150 2.69 14.27 -7.04
CA PHE A 150 2.20 13.23 -6.15
C PHE A 150 0.70 13.38 -5.98
N SER A 151 -0.05 12.35 -6.35
CA SER A 151 -1.49 12.27 -6.13
C SER A 151 -1.84 10.86 -5.66
N TYR A 152 -2.40 10.76 -4.44
CA TYR A 152 -2.77 9.47 -3.90
C TYR A 152 -3.98 8.92 -4.63
N ASP A 153 -3.84 7.76 -5.24
CA ASP A 153 -4.92 7.00 -5.88
C ASP A 153 -5.14 5.64 -5.21
N THR A 154 -6.35 5.10 -5.36
CA THR A 154 -6.75 3.84 -4.70
C THR A 154 -6.71 2.67 -5.65
#